data_83811f1da7a9246487c07511ae0327d0
#
_entry.id   83811f1da7a9246487c07511ae0327d0
#
_cell.length_a   1.000
_cell.length_b   1.000
_cell.length_c   1.000
_cell.angle_alpha   90.00
_cell.angle_beta   90.00
_cell.angle_gamma   90.00
#
_symmetry.space_group_name_H-M   'P 1'
#
loop_
_entity.id
_entity.type
_entity.pdbx_description
1 polymer ?
#
loop_
_entity_poly.entity_id
_entity_poly.type
_entity_poly.pdbx_seq_one_letter_code
_entity_poly.pdbx_strand_id
1 'polypeptide(L)'
;MSSGMLDGLKIVRARKEHIDDIAVVENLSFRIPWSRQSLTAEFMHNDNAVYFCALIDGKAVGYAGMWQVCDEGHITNIAVHPEFRCIGIGSALVEALLKEAESRGLTALTLEVRKSNSRARSIYMKYGFEDGGMRKAYYSDNNEDAIIMWKRLKV
;
A
#
# COMPACT_ATOMS: atom_id res chain seq x y z
N MET A 1 11.15 -14.57 17.40
CA MET A 1 10.35 -13.42 17.06
C MET A 1 11.25 -12.24 16.71
N SER A 2 10.90 -11.52 15.69
CA SER A 2 11.72 -10.41 15.20
C SER A 2 11.35 -9.08 15.88
N SER A 3 11.06 -9.14 17.18
CA SER A 3 10.63 -7.96 17.93
C SER A 3 11.65 -6.82 17.88
N GLY A 4 12.95 -7.14 17.90
CA GLY A 4 14.00 -6.13 17.80
C GLY A 4 13.98 -5.33 16.50
N MET A 5 13.60 -5.96 15.37
CA MET A 5 13.46 -5.27 14.11
C MET A 5 12.21 -4.38 14.09
N LEU A 6 11.09 -4.89 14.63
CA LEU A 6 9.88 -4.11 14.72
C LEU A 6 9.98 -2.96 15.72
N ASP A 7 10.82 -3.08 16.73
CA ASP A 7 11.05 -2.02 17.71
C ASP A 7 11.59 -0.74 17.06
N GLY A 8 12.33 -0.87 15.96
CA GLY A 8 12.85 0.27 15.21
C GLY A 8 11.91 0.77 14.13
N LEU A 9 10.75 0.14 13.97
CA LEU A 9 9.82 0.47 12.90
C LEU A 9 9.01 1.72 13.23
N LYS A 10 8.97 2.63 12.26
CA LYS A 10 8.11 3.82 12.33
C LYS A 10 7.31 3.91 11.05
N ILE A 11 6.02 4.17 11.17
CA ILE A 11 5.17 4.46 10.01
C ILE A 11 4.94 5.97 10.00
N VAL A 12 5.39 6.61 8.95
CA VAL A 12 5.31 8.07 8.82
C VAL A 12 4.71 8.45 7.48
N ARG A 13 4.24 9.69 7.38
CA ARG A 13 3.81 10.24 6.10
C ARG A 13 5.00 10.28 5.15
N ALA A 14 4.84 9.75 3.94
CA ALA A 14 5.92 9.76 2.96
C ALA A 14 6.19 11.18 2.47
N ARG A 15 7.46 11.54 2.39
CA ARG A 15 7.93 12.87 2.02
C ARG A 15 8.97 12.77 0.92
N LYS A 16 9.35 13.90 0.37
CA LYS A 16 10.36 14.00 -0.68
C LYS A 16 11.65 13.25 -0.33
N GLU A 17 12.09 13.35 0.92
CA GLU A 17 13.32 12.69 1.40
C GLU A 17 13.26 11.17 1.34
N HIS A 18 12.07 10.58 1.23
CA HIS A 18 11.90 9.12 1.20
C HIS A 18 11.84 8.56 -0.24
N ILE A 19 11.77 9.41 -1.25
CA ILE A 19 11.52 8.98 -2.63
C ILE A 19 12.62 8.05 -3.15
N ASP A 20 13.87 8.32 -2.85
CA ASP A 20 14.97 7.48 -3.32
C ASP A 20 14.85 6.05 -2.82
N ASP A 21 14.59 5.87 -1.52
CA ASP A 21 14.40 4.55 -0.93
C ASP A 21 13.16 3.87 -1.48
N ILE A 22 12.08 4.62 -1.64
CA ILE A 22 10.82 4.08 -2.17
C ILE A 22 10.98 3.64 -3.62
N ALA A 23 11.76 4.36 -4.42
CA ALA A 23 12.05 3.96 -5.79
C ALA A 23 12.78 2.62 -5.85
N VAL A 24 13.68 2.35 -4.90
CA VAL A 24 14.33 1.06 -4.78
C VAL A 24 13.33 -0.04 -4.46
N VAL A 25 12.45 0.20 -3.48
CA VAL A 25 11.39 -0.76 -3.12
C VAL A 25 10.49 -1.04 -4.32
N GLU A 26 10.11 -0.01 -5.04
CA GLU A 26 9.25 -0.12 -6.24
C GLU A 26 9.90 -1.01 -7.29
N ASN A 27 11.16 -0.75 -7.62
CA ASN A 27 11.89 -1.52 -8.63
C ASN A 27 12.09 -2.99 -8.23
N LEU A 28 12.21 -3.27 -6.94
CA LEU A 28 12.38 -4.64 -6.44
C LEU A 28 11.05 -5.37 -6.31
N SER A 29 9.92 -4.67 -6.33
CA SER A 29 8.61 -5.23 -6.04
C SER A 29 7.76 -5.48 -7.28
N PHE A 30 7.95 -4.71 -8.34
CA PHE A 30 7.05 -4.73 -9.50
C PHE A 30 7.83 -4.94 -10.80
N ARG A 31 7.24 -5.66 -11.74
CA ARG A 31 7.80 -5.84 -13.08
C ARG A 31 7.77 -4.56 -13.88
N ILE A 32 6.70 -3.77 -13.70
CA ILE A 32 6.53 -2.48 -14.35
C ILE A 32 6.44 -1.43 -13.24
N PRO A 33 7.60 -1.03 -12.67
CA PRO A 33 7.59 -0.09 -11.55
C PRO A 33 7.29 1.32 -12.04
N TRP A 34 6.71 2.13 -11.15
CA TRP A 34 6.62 3.56 -11.39
C TRP A 34 8.02 4.16 -11.44
N SER A 35 8.21 5.11 -12.34
CA SER A 35 9.46 5.88 -12.40
C SER A 35 9.56 6.78 -11.16
N ARG A 36 10.81 7.18 -10.88
CA ARG A 36 11.06 8.17 -9.82
C ARG A 36 10.24 9.44 -10.06
N GLN A 37 10.12 9.86 -11.31
CA GLN A 37 9.34 11.03 -11.68
C GLN A 37 7.86 10.87 -11.35
N SER A 38 7.30 9.69 -11.63
CA SER A 38 5.89 9.40 -11.30
C SER A 38 5.67 9.38 -9.80
N LEU A 39 6.59 8.77 -9.05
CA LEU A 39 6.51 8.76 -7.58
C LEU A 39 6.56 10.18 -7.02
N THR A 40 7.44 11.01 -7.55
CA THR A 40 7.57 12.40 -7.12
C THR A 40 6.26 13.16 -7.37
N ALA A 41 5.68 13.00 -8.55
CA ALA A 41 4.43 13.65 -8.89
C ALA A 41 3.30 13.23 -7.94
N GLU A 42 3.20 11.93 -7.63
CA GLU A 42 2.19 11.43 -6.70
C GLU A 42 2.36 11.99 -5.29
N PHE A 43 3.59 12.01 -4.78
CA PHE A 43 3.84 12.43 -3.40
C PHE A 43 3.76 13.94 -3.21
N MET A 44 4.16 14.70 -4.23
CA MET A 44 4.29 16.15 -4.10
C MET A 44 3.13 16.93 -4.72
N HIS A 45 2.44 16.37 -5.71
CA HIS A 45 1.50 17.14 -6.53
C HIS A 45 0.09 16.55 -6.62
N ASN A 46 -0.16 15.36 -6.04
CA ASN A 46 -1.50 14.78 -6.04
C ASN A 46 -2.17 15.03 -4.69
N ASP A 47 -2.99 16.07 -4.62
CA ASP A 47 -3.68 16.47 -3.38
C ASP A 47 -4.71 15.43 -2.91
N ASN A 48 -5.17 14.55 -3.79
CA ASN A 48 -6.12 13.49 -3.45
C ASN A 48 -5.44 12.21 -2.98
N ALA A 49 -4.10 12.17 -3.00
CA ALA A 49 -3.35 11.00 -2.60
C ALA A 49 -2.76 11.17 -1.21
N VAL A 50 -2.67 10.08 -0.47
CA VAL A 50 -1.91 10.01 0.76
C VAL A 50 -1.00 8.79 0.73
N TYR A 51 0.25 8.99 1.09
CA TYR A 51 1.26 7.93 1.11
C TYR A 51 1.92 7.87 2.47
N PHE A 52 2.10 6.63 2.96
CA PHE A 52 2.86 6.35 4.17
C PHE A 52 4.07 5.50 3.80
N CYS A 53 5.14 5.64 4.55
CA CYS A 53 6.28 4.74 4.42
C CYS A 53 6.67 4.17 5.76
N ALA A 54 7.27 3.00 5.71
CA ALA A 54 7.77 2.28 6.86
C ALA A 54 9.27 2.52 6.95
N LEU A 55 9.73 3.09 8.06
CA LEU A 55 11.14 3.37 8.29
C LEU A 55 11.72 2.39 9.30
N ILE A 56 12.89 1.85 8.99
CA ILE A 56 13.73 1.11 9.95
C ILE A 56 15.08 1.81 9.95
N ASP A 57 15.50 2.28 11.11
CA ASP A 57 16.74 3.05 11.27
C ASP A 57 16.83 4.22 10.29
N GLY A 58 15.70 4.89 10.06
CA GLY A 58 15.63 6.06 9.20
C GLY A 58 15.54 5.76 7.70
N LYS A 59 15.59 4.50 7.29
CA LYS A 59 15.52 4.10 5.89
C LYS A 59 14.13 3.58 5.55
N ALA A 60 13.54 4.03 4.44
CA ALA A 60 12.24 3.55 4.00
C ALA A 60 12.39 2.16 3.38
N VAL A 61 11.72 1.17 3.97
CA VAL A 61 11.76 -0.23 3.52
C VAL A 61 10.41 -0.70 2.99
N GLY A 62 9.41 0.15 2.99
CA GLY A 62 8.10 -0.14 2.43
C GLY A 62 7.27 1.12 2.33
N TYR A 63 6.22 1.05 1.55
CA TYR A 63 5.29 2.17 1.43
C TYR A 63 3.90 1.69 1.03
N ALA A 64 2.92 2.53 1.28
CA ALA A 64 1.54 2.29 0.88
C ALA A 64 0.86 3.61 0.57
N GLY A 65 -0.07 3.57 -0.36
CA GLY A 65 -0.80 4.77 -0.74
C GLY A 65 -2.25 4.51 -1.07
N MET A 66 -3.03 5.56 -1.00
CA MET A 66 -4.41 5.53 -1.46
C MET A 66 -4.80 6.88 -2.05
N TRP A 67 -5.76 6.84 -2.97
CA TRP A 67 -6.42 8.04 -3.50
C TRP A 67 -7.78 8.18 -2.82
N GLN A 68 -8.14 9.39 -2.47
CA GLN A 68 -9.48 9.68 -2.01
C GLN A 68 -10.33 10.13 -3.20
N VAL A 69 -11.45 9.43 -3.42
CA VAL A 69 -12.44 9.77 -4.43
C VAL A 69 -13.76 9.94 -3.72
N CYS A 70 -14.21 11.18 -3.58
CA CYS A 70 -15.39 11.53 -2.78
C CYS A 70 -15.25 11.00 -1.35
N ASP A 71 -16.12 10.08 -0.92
CA ASP A 71 -16.10 9.51 0.42
C ASP A 71 -15.48 8.12 0.48
N GLU A 72 -14.76 7.72 -0.58
CA GLU A 72 -14.09 6.41 -0.64
C GLU A 72 -12.59 6.56 -0.82
N GLY A 73 -11.84 5.59 -0.31
CA GLY A 73 -10.42 5.49 -0.53
C GLY A 73 -10.08 4.32 -1.44
N HIS A 74 -9.23 4.56 -2.44
CA HIS A 74 -8.74 3.52 -3.34
C HIS A 74 -7.26 3.29 -3.04
N ILE A 75 -6.94 2.13 -2.47
CA ILE A 75 -5.55 1.76 -2.20
C ILE A 75 -4.88 1.46 -3.53
N THR A 76 -3.81 2.20 -3.82
CA THR A 76 -3.13 2.10 -5.10
C THR A 76 -1.96 1.14 -5.07
N ASN A 77 -1.09 1.28 -4.07
CA ASN A 77 0.13 0.49 -3.97
C ASN A 77 0.40 0.13 -2.53
N ILE A 78 0.87 -1.09 -2.31
CA ILE A 78 1.52 -1.51 -1.07
C ILE A 78 2.72 -2.34 -1.48
N ALA A 79 3.91 -1.98 -1.01
CA ALA A 79 5.11 -2.71 -1.33
C ALA A 79 6.07 -2.69 -0.15
N VAL A 80 6.75 -3.81 0.07
CA VAL A 80 7.75 -3.97 1.12
C VAL A 80 9.01 -4.53 0.47
N HIS A 81 10.17 -3.96 0.82
CA HIS A 81 11.46 -4.44 0.36
C HIS A 81 11.59 -5.95 0.64
N PRO A 82 12.06 -6.77 -0.34
CA PRO A 82 12.11 -8.22 -0.17
C PRO A 82 12.80 -8.69 1.10
N GLU A 83 13.86 -8.00 1.54
CA GLU A 83 14.61 -8.38 2.75
C GLU A 83 13.84 -8.12 4.04
N PHE A 84 12.74 -7.38 3.98
CA PHE A 84 11.96 -6.98 5.16
C PHE A 84 10.54 -7.53 5.15
N ARG A 85 10.25 -8.48 4.25
CA ARG A 85 8.93 -9.10 4.15
C ARG A 85 8.69 -10.09 5.28
N CYS A 86 7.41 -10.38 5.54
CA CYS A 86 6.95 -11.39 6.52
C CYS A 86 7.27 -11.06 7.97
N ILE A 87 7.50 -9.78 8.29
CA ILE A 87 7.71 -9.34 9.68
C ILE A 87 6.67 -8.34 10.15
N GLY A 88 5.58 -8.17 9.39
CA GLY A 88 4.44 -7.34 9.80
C GLY A 88 4.43 -5.93 9.25
N ILE A 89 5.36 -5.56 8.38
CA ILE A 89 5.44 -4.21 7.82
C ILE A 89 4.23 -3.91 6.91
N GLY A 90 3.86 -4.86 6.06
CA GLY A 90 2.69 -4.70 5.20
C GLY A 90 1.42 -4.47 6.00
N SER A 91 1.25 -5.24 7.08
CA SER A 91 0.11 -5.06 7.99
C SER A 91 0.12 -3.69 8.65
N ALA A 92 1.28 -3.21 9.09
CA ALA A 92 1.40 -1.89 9.70
C ALA A 92 1.04 -0.77 8.73
N LEU A 93 1.41 -0.93 7.46
CA LEU A 93 1.06 0.03 6.42
C LEU A 93 -0.44 0.04 6.13
N VAL A 94 -1.08 -1.14 6.04
CA VAL A 94 -2.54 -1.23 5.88
C VAL A 94 -3.23 -0.54 7.05
N GLU A 95 -2.76 -0.79 8.26
CA GLU A 95 -3.33 -0.19 9.46
C GLU A 95 -3.24 1.33 9.43
N ALA A 96 -2.12 1.89 8.95
CA ALA A 96 -1.97 3.33 8.81
C ALA A 96 -2.99 3.90 7.81
N LEU A 97 -3.21 3.22 6.68
CA LEU A 97 -4.21 3.64 5.71
C LEU A 97 -5.63 3.60 6.30
N LEU A 98 -5.94 2.55 7.07
CA LEU A 98 -7.24 2.44 7.72
C LEU A 98 -7.48 3.58 8.71
N LYS A 99 -6.49 3.90 9.53
CA LYS A 99 -6.59 5.00 10.49
C LYS A 99 -6.79 6.34 9.77
N GLU A 100 -6.07 6.55 8.71
CA GLU A 100 -6.20 7.76 7.90
C GLU A 100 -7.62 7.87 7.30
N ALA A 101 -8.13 6.77 6.75
CA ALA A 101 -9.47 6.72 6.17
C ALA A 101 -10.53 7.02 7.23
N GLU A 102 -10.39 6.45 8.41
CA GLU A 102 -11.32 6.69 9.53
C GLU A 102 -11.28 8.15 9.95
N SER A 103 -10.08 8.74 10.06
CA SER A 103 -9.94 10.13 10.46
C SER A 103 -10.55 11.10 9.44
N ARG A 104 -10.60 10.71 8.18
CA ARG A 104 -11.21 11.50 7.11
C ARG A 104 -12.71 11.27 6.96
N GLY A 105 -13.28 10.33 7.73
CA GLY A 105 -14.69 9.98 7.62
C GLY A 105 -15.06 9.28 6.32
N LEU A 106 -14.11 8.57 5.71
CA LEU A 106 -14.40 7.80 4.50
C LEU A 106 -15.32 6.63 4.82
N THR A 107 -16.19 6.28 3.88
CA THR A 107 -17.21 5.24 4.08
C THR A 107 -16.72 3.85 3.67
N ALA A 108 -15.72 3.76 2.81
CA ALA A 108 -15.21 2.49 2.33
C ALA A 108 -13.80 2.63 1.78
N LEU A 109 -13.07 1.51 1.78
CA LEU A 109 -11.82 1.36 1.07
C LEU A 109 -11.95 0.23 0.04
N THR A 110 -11.30 0.40 -1.10
CA THR A 110 -11.27 -0.61 -2.15
C THR A 110 -9.85 -0.74 -2.71
N LEU A 111 -9.58 -1.87 -3.33
CA LEU A 111 -8.30 -2.14 -3.97
C LEU A 111 -8.46 -3.20 -5.05
N GLU A 112 -7.48 -3.27 -5.95
CA GLU A 112 -7.28 -4.40 -6.84
C GLU A 112 -6.01 -5.13 -6.40
N VAL A 113 -6.06 -6.46 -6.39
CA VAL A 113 -4.91 -7.30 -6.03
C VAL A 113 -4.83 -8.46 -7.00
N ARG A 114 -3.60 -8.85 -7.38
CA ARG A 114 -3.42 -10.02 -8.26
C ARG A 114 -4.05 -11.25 -7.63
N LYS A 115 -4.77 -12.00 -8.46
CA LYS A 115 -5.44 -13.23 -8.02
C LYS A 115 -4.43 -14.19 -7.37
N SER A 116 -3.21 -14.26 -7.87
CA SER A 116 -2.17 -15.14 -7.33
C SER A 116 -1.48 -14.62 -6.07
N ASN A 117 -1.71 -13.35 -5.71
CA ASN A 117 -1.03 -12.74 -4.56
C ASN A 117 -1.76 -13.09 -3.25
N SER A 118 -1.65 -14.35 -2.85
CA SER A 118 -2.35 -14.85 -1.66
C SER A 118 -1.86 -14.21 -0.37
N ARG A 119 -0.58 -13.82 -0.30
CA ARG A 119 -0.05 -13.14 0.89
C ARG A 119 -0.73 -11.80 1.11
N ALA A 120 -0.80 -10.96 0.07
CA ALA A 120 -1.45 -9.66 0.18
C ALA A 120 -2.94 -9.82 0.47
N ARG A 121 -3.59 -10.75 -0.22
CA ARG A 121 -5.02 -11.02 0.01
C ARG A 121 -5.29 -11.43 1.45
N SER A 122 -4.41 -12.26 2.04
CA SER A 122 -4.53 -12.68 3.44
C SER A 122 -4.43 -11.49 4.39
N ILE A 123 -3.52 -10.55 4.12
CA ILE A 123 -3.39 -9.34 4.95
C ILE A 123 -4.67 -8.51 4.87
N TYR A 124 -5.20 -8.30 3.66
CA TYR A 124 -6.43 -7.52 3.50
C TYR A 124 -7.61 -8.19 4.20
N MET A 125 -7.76 -9.51 4.05
CA MET A 125 -8.83 -10.25 4.72
C MET A 125 -8.74 -10.15 6.24
N LYS A 126 -7.53 -10.19 6.77
CA LYS A 126 -7.28 -10.01 8.21
C LYS A 126 -7.84 -8.68 8.72
N TYR A 127 -7.79 -7.64 7.89
CA TYR A 127 -8.31 -6.32 8.27
C TYR A 127 -9.76 -6.08 7.82
N GLY A 128 -10.44 -7.14 7.39
CA GLY A 128 -11.88 -7.07 7.11
C GLY A 128 -12.25 -6.77 5.65
N PHE A 129 -11.29 -6.80 4.75
CA PHE A 129 -11.60 -6.68 3.32
C PHE A 129 -12.21 -7.97 2.81
N GLU A 130 -13.17 -7.84 1.91
CA GLU A 130 -13.87 -8.98 1.30
C GLU A 130 -13.80 -8.88 -0.22
N ASP A 131 -13.82 -10.03 -0.90
CA ASP A 131 -13.86 -10.06 -2.35
C ASP A 131 -15.17 -9.44 -2.84
N GLY A 132 -15.08 -8.50 -3.78
CA GLY A 132 -16.24 -7.80 -4.31
C GLY A 132 -16.33 -7.79 -5.83
N GLY A 133 -15.47 -8.55 -6.50
CA GLY A 133 -15.49 -8.61 -7.96
C GLY A 133 -14.15 -8.99 -8.53
N MET A 134 -14.06 -8.99 -9.86
CA MET A 134 -12.85 -9.36 -10.57
C MET A 134 -12.73 -8.50 -11.83
N ARG A 135 -11.50 -8.09 -12.15
CA ARG A 135 -11.18 -7.47 -13.44
C ARG A 135 -10.33 -8.45 -14.23
N LYS A 136 -10.87 -8.98 -15.31
CA LYS A 136 -10.15 -9.95 -16.13
C LYS A 136 -8.99 -9.30 -16.88
N ALA A 137 -7.85 -10.01 -16.93
CA ALA A 137 -6.65 -9.60 -17.66
C ALA A 137 -6.19 -8.18 -17.31
N TYR A 138 -6.37 -7.78 -16.06
CA TYR A 138 -6.12 -6.42 -15.60
C TYR A 138 -4.64 -6.03 -15.65
N TYR A 139 -3.74 -6.98 -15.32
CA TYR A 139 -2.31 -6.73 -15.28
C TYR A 139 -1.67 -7.00 -16.63
N SER A 140 -1.13 -5.95 -17.26
CA SER A 140 -0.63 -6.02 -18.64
C SER A 140 0.64 -6.86 -18.81
N ASP A 141 1.38 -7.13 -17.72
CA ASP A 141 2.63 -7.88 -17.80
C ASP A 141 2.42 -9.36 -18.09
N ASN A 142 1.33 -9.95 -17.62
CA ASN A 142 1.06 -11.39 -17.82
C ASN A 142 -0.43 -11.70 -17.99
N ASN A 143 -1.26 -10.69 -18.19
CA ASN A 143 -2.72 -10.81 -18.33
C ASN A 143 -3.41 -11.49 -17.14
N GLU A 144 -2.80 -11.40 -15.96
CA GLU A 144 -3.40 -11.94 -14.75
C GLU A 144 -4.63 -11.14 -14.35
N ASP A 145 -5.63 -11.84 -13.79
CA ASP A 145 -6.83 -11.21 -13.28
C ASP A 145 -6.55 -10.48 -11.97
N ALA A 146 -7.29 -9.42 -11.70
CA ALA A 146 -7.30 -8.75 -10.42
C ALA A 146 -8.56 -9.12 -9.66
N ILE A 147 -8.40 -9.37 -8.36
CA ILE A 147 -9.53 -9.47 -7.44
C ILE A 147 -9.77 -8.07 -6.89
N ILE A 148 -11.01 -7.62 -6.93
CA ILE A 148 -11.41 -6.36 -6.31
C ILE A 148 -11.85 -6.67 -4.89
N MET A 149 -11.28 -5.96 -3.92
CA MET A 149 -11.65 -6.15 -2.52
C MET A 149 -12.19 -4.84 -1.95
N TRP A 150 -13.11 -4.96 -1.01
CA TRP A 150 -13.78 -3.83 -0.36
C TRP A 150 -13.80 -4.01 1.15
N LYS A 151 -13.68 -2.89 1.84
CA LYS A 151 -13.94 -2.81 3.27
C LYS A 151 -14.84 -1.61 3.55
N ARG A 152 -15.98 -1.86 4.16
CA ARG A 152 -16.84 -0.77 4.64
C ARG A 152 -16.33 -0.27 5.97
N LEU A 153 -16.37 1.04 6.14
CA LEU A 153 -15.93 1.69 7.36
C LEU A 153 -17.16 2.19 8.13
N LYS A 154 -17.03 2.23 9.43
CA LYS A 154 -18.07 2.82 10.27
C LYS A 154 -17.98 4.34 10.18
N VAL A 155 -19.09 4.94 9.89
CA VAL A 155 -19.18 6.41 9.75
C VAL A 155 -20.07 6.94 10.85
#